data_1d387390c2435f50791e88eb62928539
#
_entry.id   1d387390c2435f50791e88eb62928539
#
_cell.length_a   1.000
_cell.length_b   1.000
_cell.length_c   1.000
_cell.angle_alpha   90.00
_cell.angle_beta   90.00
_cell.angle_gamma   90.00
#
_symmetry.space_group_name_H-M   'P 1'
#
loop_
_entity.id
_entity.type
_entity.pdbx_description
1 polymer ?
#
loop_
_entity_poly.entity_id
_entity_poly.type
_entity_poly.pdbx_seq_one_letter_code
_entity_poly.pdbx_strand_id
1 'polypeptide(L)'
;MQHLVSFKNIQKTYDGFRPVVKDLNLDIKEGEFVTLLGPSGSGKTTSLMMLAGFETPTQGEIFLKDKPLHNLPPHKRDIGMVFQNYALFPHMTIEENLAFPLSVRKMNRIERAEKVRRALDMVRLEAFAKRYPAQL
;
A
#
# COMPACT_ATOMS: atom_id res chain seq x y z
N MET A 1 -14.23 17.40 12.76
CA MET A 1 -12.84 17.01 12.46
C MET A 1 -12.83 16.25 11.16
N GLN A 2 -11.94 16.64 10.27
CA GLN A 2 -11.85 15.99 8.98
C GLN A 2 -11.07 14.66 9.13
N HIS A 3 -11.67 13.56 8.69
CA HIS A 3 -11.00 12.26 8.68
C HIS A 3 -10.16 12.11 7.40
N LEU A 4 -8.97 11.56 7.53
CA LEU A 4 -8.13 11.25 6.37
C LEU A 4 -8.70 10.05 5.60
N VAL A 5 -9.07 9.00 6.35
CA VAL A 5 -9.66 7.78 5.81
C VAL A 5 -10.93 7.46 6.58
N SER A 6 -11.97 7.05 5.87
CA SER A 6 -13.22 6.54 6.47
C SER A 6 -13.66 5.26 5.78
N PHE A 7 -13.85 4.22 6.58
CA PHE A 7 -14.56 3.00 6.18
C PHE A 7 -15.98 3.10 6.69
N LYS A 8 -16.98 2.96 5.81
CA LYS A 8 -18.40 3.05 6.18
C LYS A 8 -19.16 1.81 5.76
N ASN A 9 -19.63 1.05 6.75
CA ASN A 9 -20.45 -0.15 6.58
C ASN A 9 -19.80 -1.16 5.60
N ILE A 10 -18.51 -1.35 5.70
CA ILE A 10 -17.75 -2.20 4.79
C ILE A 10 -18.05 -3.66 5.08
N GLN A 11 -18.46 -4.37 4.04
CA GLN A 11 -18.60 -5.82 4.02
C GLN A 11 -17.83 -6.41 2.85
N LYS A 12 -17.14 -7.51 3.08
CA LYS A 12 -16.45 -8.27 2.05
C LYS A 12 -16.73 -9.75 2.20
N THR A 13 -17.23 -10.33 1.12
CA THR A 13 -17.37 -11.79 0.97
C THR A 13 -16.83 -12.21 -0.39
N TYR A 14 -16.22 -13.41 -0.45
CA TYR A 14 -15.73 -14.00 -1.69
C TYR A 14 -16.67 -15.04 -2.27
N ASP A 15 -17.48 -15.69 -1.42
CA ASP A 15 -18.40 -16.76 -1.79
C ASP A 15 -19.89 -16.32 -1.76
N GLY A 16 -20.14 -15.09 -1.37
CA GLY A 16 -21.50 -14.57 -1.21
C GLY A 16 -22.20 -14.98 0.10
N PHE A 17 -21.60 -15.86 0.90
CA PHE A 17 -22.23 -16.41 2.12
C PHE A 17 -21.48 -16.06 3.39
N ARG A 18 -20.16 -16.17 3.39
CA ARG A 18 -19.33 -15.95 4.57
C ARG A 18 -18.56 -14.67 4.46
N PRO A 19 -18.92 -13.62 5.20
CA PRO A 19 -18.16 -12.37 5.15
C PRO A 19 -16.81 -12.54 5.85
N VAL A 20 -15.75 -12.13 5.16
CA VAL A 20 -14.40 -11.98 5.72
C VAL A 20 -14.30 -10.70 6.53
N VAL A 21 -14.99 -9.64 6.08
CA VAL A 21 -15.15 -8.37 6.79
C VAL A 21 -16.64 -8.09 6.92
N LYS A 22 -17.06 -7.78 8.15
CA LYS A 22 -18.46 -7.51 8.51
C LYS A 22 -18.56 -6.11 9.06
N ASP A 23 -19.42 -5.29 8.47
CA ASP A 23 -19.82 -3.97 8.98
C ASP A 23 -18.64 -3.18 9.59
N LEU A 24 -17.53 -3.10 8.86
CA LEU A 24 -16.35 -2.35 9.28
C LEU A 24 -16.64 -0.85 9.16
N ASN A 25 -16.59 -0.18 10.30
CA ASN A 25 -16.65 1.26 10.41
C ASN A 25 -15.40 1.74 11.13
N LEU A 26 -14.62 2.57 10.46
CA LEU A 26 -13.35 3.06 10.99
C LEU A 26 -13.02 4.41 10.38
N ASP A 27 -12.77 5.37 11.25
CA ASP A 27 -12.31 6.70 10.87
C ASP A 27 -10.88 6.91 11.34
N ILE A 28 -10.02 7.34 10.43
CA ILE A 28 -8.60 7.61 10.71
C ILE A 28 -8.33 9.08 10.44
N LYS A 29 -7.75 9.76 11.41
CA LYS A 29 -7.37 11.17 11.30
C LYS A 29 -6.01 11.33 10.60
N GLU A 30 -5.77 12.51 10.08
CA GLU A 30 -4.46 12.84 9.54
C GLU A 30 -3.38 12.77 10.64
N GLY A 31 -2.26 12.12 10.31
CA GLY A 31 -1.15 11.91 11.24
C GLY A 31 -1.37 10.82 12.30
N GLU A 32 -2.52 10.15 12.28
CA GLU A 32 -2.82 9.07 13.23
C GLU A 32 -2.10 7.78 12.86
N PHE A 33 -1.54 7.11 13.88
CA PHE A 33 -1.00 5.76 13.75
C PHE A 33 -2.04 4.75 14.24
N VAL A 34 -2.50 3.88 13.34
CA VAL A 34 -3.54 2.89 13.63
C VAL A 34 -3.00 1.47 13.46
N THR A 35 -3.29 0.60 14.40
CA THR A 35 -2.94 -0.82 14.34
C THR A 35 -4.21 -1.66 14.25
N LEU A 36 -4.25 -2.56 13.25
CA LEU A 36 -5.29 -3.59 13.13
C LEU A 36 -4.77 -4.89 13.76
N LEU A 37 -5.37 -5.32 14.84
CA LEU A 37 -4.96 -6.51 15.58
C LEU A 37 -6.02 -7.60 15.45
N GLY A 38 -5.58 -8.83 15.25
CA GLY A 38 -6.45 -10.00 15.17
C GLY A 38 -5.71 -11.23 14.67
N PRO A 39 -6.32 -12.42 14.79
CA PRO A 39 -5.73 -13.66 14.32
C PRO A 39 -5.63 -13.71 12.79
N SER A 40 -4.86 -14.66 12.26
CA SER A 40 -4.80 -14.94 10.83
C SER A 40 -6.21 -15.22 10.27
N GLY A 41 -6.53 -14.64 9.12
CA GLY A 41 -7.85 -14.80 8.50
C GLY A 41 -8.96 -13.92 9.08
N SER A 42 -8.62 -12.94 9.94
CA SER A 42 -9.62 -12.02 10.54
C SER A 42 -9.99 -10.82 9.65
N GLY A 43 -9.47 -10.74 8.42
CA GLY A 43 -9.80 -9.67 7.47
C GLY A 43 -8.90 -8.44 7.54
N LYS A 44 -7.81 -8.45 8.31
CA LYS A 44 -6.86 -7.32 8.41
C LYS A 44 -6.26 -6.98 7.04
N THR A 45 -5.66 -7.94 6.38
CA THR A 45 -5.05 -7.77 5.06
C THR A 45 -6.09 -7.40 4.02
N THR A 46 -7.26 -8.04 4.04
CA THR A 46 -8.37 -7.73 3.14
C THR A 46 -8.81 -6.27 3.28
N SER A 47 -8.91 -5.76 4.51
CA SER A 47 -9.27 -4.36 4.78
C SER A 47 -8.25 -3.39 4.20
N LEU A 48 -6.94 -3.67 4.35
CA LEU A 48 -5.87 -2.87 3.75
C LEU A 48 -5.88 -2.96 2.22
N MET A 49 -6.14 -4.14 1.66
CA MET A 49 -6.26 -4.34 0.21
C MET A 49 -7.43 -3.56 -0.38
N MET A 50 -8.55 -3.48 0.31
CA MET A 50 -9.69 -2.66 -0.10
C MET A 50 -9.36 -1.17 -0.09
N LEU A 51 -8.64 -0.69 0.92
CA LEU A 51 -8.17 0.70 0.99
C LEU A 51 -7.20 1.01 -0.15
N ALA A 52 -6.26 0.12 -0.43
CA ALA A 52 -5.27 0.30 -1.49
C ALA A 52 -5.83 0.10 -2.90
N GLY A 53 -7.00 -0.53 -3.05
CA GLY A 53 -7.68 -0.72 -4.34
C GLY A 53 -7.42 -2.06 -5.02
N PHE A 54 -6.76 -3.00 -4.36
CA PHE A 54 -6.54 -4.36 -4.89
C PHE A 54 -7.73 -5.29 -4.66
N GLU A 55 -8.61 -4.93 -3.75
CA GLU A 55 -9.88 -5.61 -3.50
C GLU A 55 -11.01 -4.59 -3.51
N THR A 56 -12.20 -5.03 -3.92
CA THR A 56 -13.41 -4.20 -3.91
C THR A 56 -14.33 -4.63 -2.78
N PRO A 57 -14.84 -3.71 -1.95
CA PRO A 57 -15.88 -4.04 -0.97
C PRO A 57 -17.11 -4.67 -1.66
N THR A 58 -17.73 -5.64 -1.02
CA THR A 58 -19.03 -6.18 -1.47
C THR A 58 -20.15 -5.18 -1.17
N GLN A 59 -20.06 -4.51 -0.02
CA GLN A 59 -20.95 -3.44 0.40
C GLN A 59 -20.15 -2.37 1.14
N GLY A 60 -20.73 -1.17 1.22
CA GLY A 60 -20.14 -0.03 1.90
C GLY A 60 -19.18 0.76 1.01
N GLU A 61 -18.62 1.81 1.57
CA GLU A 61 -17.73 2.72 0.86
C GLU A 61 -16.53 3.11 1.71
N ILE A 62 -15.41 3.34 1.02
CA ILE A 62 -14.17 3.86 1.62
C ILE A 62 -13.92 5.25 1.05
N PHE A 63 -13.58 6.19 1.92
CA PHE A 63 -13.31 7.59 1.58
C PHE A 63 -11.86 7.94 1.93
N LEU A 64 -11.23 8.72 1.07
CA LEU A 64 -9.95 9.37 1.33
C LEU A 64 -10.15 10.87 1.17
N LYS A 65 -9.94 11.63 2.25
CA LYS A 65 -10.20 13.08 2.30
C LYS A 65 -11.60 13.42 1.77
N ASP A 66 -12.61 12.72 2.28
CA ASP A 66 -14.03 12.83 1.92
C ASP A 66 -14.38 12.47 0.46
N LYS A 67 -13.42 11.95 -0.31
CA LYS A 67 -13.66 11.49 -1.68
C LYS A 67 -13.82 9.97 -1.71
N PRO A 68 -14.88 9.44 -2.32
CA PRO A 68 -15.06 8.00 -2.43
C PRO A 68 -13.98 7.37 -3.33
N LEU A 69 -13.46 6.22 -2.91
CA LEU A 69 -12.37 5.54 -3.61
C LEU A 69 -12.83 4.48 -4.62
N HIS A 70 -14.11 4.13 -4.67
CA HIS A 70 -14.62 2.99 -5.43
C HIS A 70 -14.30 3.00 -6.93
N ASN A 71 -14.15 4.19 -7.55
CA ASN A 71 -13.81 4.33 -8.97
C ASN A 71 -12.33 4.65 -9.22
N LEU A 72 -11.50 4.69 -8.19
CA LEU A 72 -10.07 4.99 -8.32
C LEU A 72 -9.25 3.70 -8.36
N PRO A 73 -8.47 3.47 -9.44
CA PRO A 73 -7.54 2.35 -9.45
C PRO A 73 -6.40 2.55 -8.42
N PRO A 74 -5.71 1.47 -8.00
CA PRO A 74 -4.69 1.55 -6.96
C PRO A 74 -3.63 2.63 -7.18
N HIS A 75 -3.12 2.75 -8.39
CA HIS A 75 -2.04 3.69 -8.74
C HIS A 75 -2.46 5.17 -8.69
N LYS A 76 -3.75 5.47 -8.59
CA LYS A 76 -4.29 6.84 -8.48
C LYS A 76 -4.74 7.21 -7.06
N ARG A 77 -4.61 6.30 -6.10
CA ARG A 77 -5.06 6.55 -4.72
C ARG A 77 -4.06 7.31 -3.86
N ASP A 78 -2.84 7.49 -4.33
CA ASP A 78 -1.74 8.15 -3.60
C ASP A 78 -1.51 7.53 -2.21
N ILE A 79 -1.57 6.21 -2.14
CA ILE A 79 -1.37 5.41 -0.93
C ILE A 79 -0.13 4.54 -1.13
N GLY A 80 0.82 4.63 -0.21
CA GLY A 80 1.94 3.70 -0.14
C GLY A 80 1.56 2.44 0.64
N MET A 81 1.94 1.27 0.13
CA MET A 81 1.68 0.00 0.80
C MET A 81 2.94 -0.85 0.82
N VAL A 82 3.23 -1.44 2.00
CA VAL A 82 4.27 -2.45 2.15
C VAL A 82 3.59 -3.80 2.27
N PHE A 83 3.86 -4.69 1.31
CA PHE A 83 3.29 -6.04 1.30
C PHE A 83 4.05 -6.97 2.24
N GLN A 84 3.37 -8.00 2.76
CA GLN A 84 3.95 -8.97 3.66
C GLN A 84 5.12 -9.76 3.03
N ASN A 85 5.08 -9.98 1.71
CA ASN A 85 6.14 -10.61 0.93
C ASN A 85 7.13 -9.62 0.31
N TYR A 86 7.05 -8.33 0.73
CA TYR A 86 7.82 -7.19 0.23
C TYR A 86 7.59 -6.80 -1.23
N ALA A 87 7.10 -7.69 -2.09
CA ALA A 87 6.72 -7.46 -3.49
C ALA A 87 7.82 -6.81 -4.35
N LEU A 88 9.07 -7.22 -4.17
CA LEU A 88 10.18 -6.73 -4.98
C LEU A 88 10.18 -7.41 -6.37
N PHE A 89 10.66 -6.67 -7.37
CA PHE A 89 10.92 -7.23 -8.69
C PHE A 89 12.17 -8.11 -8.66
N PRO A 90 12.05 -9.45 -8.79
CA PRO A 90 13.18 -10.35 -8.59
C PRO A 90 14.23 -10.29 -9.72
N HIS A 91 13.85 -9.77 -10.88
CA HIS A 91 14.71 -9.60 -12.06
C HIS A 91 15.44 -8.26 -12.10
N MET A 92 15.21 -7.40 -11.11
CA MET A 92 15.87 -6.10 -10.95
C MET A 92 16.81 -6.12 -9.75
N THR A 93 17.90 -5.38 -9.85
CA THR A 93 18.78 -5.12 -8.70
C THR A 93 18.09 -4.27 -7.65
N ILE A 94 18.69 -4.13 -6.48
CA ILE A 94 18.13 -3.29 -5.41
C ILE A 94 18.02 -1.84 -5.86
N GLU A 95 19.04 -1.29 -6.51
CA GLU A 95 18.97 0.09 -7.02
C GLU A 95 17.91 0.27 -8.11
N GLU A 96 17.73 -0.73 -8.98
CA GLU A 96 16.68 -0.71 -10.01
C GLU A 96 15.28 -0.77 -9.41
N ASN A 97 15.07 -1.59 -8.37
CA ASN A 97 13.81 -1.61 -7.61
C ASN A 97 13.50 -0.24 -7.00
N LEU A 98 14.49 0.41 -6.40
CA LEU A 98 14.33 1.74 -5.83
C LEU A 98 14.09 2.82 -6.89
N ALA A 99 14.72 2.69 -8.06
CA ALA A 99 14.56 3.63 -9.16
C ALA A 99 13.22 3.50 -9.89
N PHE A 100 12.60 2.32 -9.87
CA PHE A 100 11.38 2.03 -10.64
C PHE A 100 10.25 3.03 -10.41
N PRO A 101 9.79 3.30 -9.17
CA PRO A 101 8.69 4.26 -8.95
C PRO A 101 9.06 5.68 -9.37
N LEU A 102 10.32 6.06 -9.31
CA LEU A 102 10.80 7.37 -9.73
C LEU A 102 10.79 7.50 -11.25
N SER A 103 11.10 6.41 -11.98
CA SER A 103 11.01 6.37 -13.44
C SER A 103 9.56 6.44 -13.92
N VAL A 104 8.63 5.78 -13.25
CA VAL A 104 7.20 5.86 -13.54
C VAL A 104 6.68 7.30 -13.39
N ARG A 105 7.20 8.05 -12.41
CA ARG A 105 6.91 9.47 -12.20
C ARG A 105 7.68 10.40 -13.14
N LYS A 106 8.41 9.85 -14.11
CA LYS A 106 9.19 10.60 -15.10
C LYS A 106 10.26 11.54 -14.51
N MET A 107 10.79 11.18 -13.35
CA MET A 107 11.87 11.93 -12.72
C MET A 107 13.14 11.87 -13.59
N ASN A 108 13.86 12.99 -13.68
CA ASN A 108 15.11 13.02 -14.48
C ASN A 108 16.19 12.09 -13.90
N ARG A 109 17.13 11.68 -14.73
CA ARG A 109 18.15 10.66 -14.40
C ARG A 109 19.02 11.04 -13.21
N ILE A 110 19.43 12.30 -13.13
CA ILE A 110 20.35 12.79 -12.09
C ILE A 110 19.65 12.80 -10.73
N GLU A 111 18.47 13.40 -10.66
CA GLU A 111 17.66 13.47 -9.44
C GLU A 111 17.25 12.07 -8.95
N ARG A 112 16.91 11.17 -9.88
CA ARG A 112 16.57 9.79 -9.58
C ARG A 112 17.76 9.05 -8.95
N ALA A 113 18.95 9.17 -9.53
CA ALA A 113 20.16 8.54 -9.00
C ALA A 113 20.50 9.04 -7.59
N GLU A 114 20.33 10.32 -7.33
CA GLU A 114 20.56 10.91 -6.01
C GLU A 114 19.57 10.38 -4.97
N LYS A 115 18.28 10.33 -5.30
CA LYS A 115 17.25 9.78 -4.40
C LYS A 115 17.47 8.31 -4.09
N VAL A 116 17.86 7.51 -5.07
CA VAL A 116 18.20 6.09 -4.87
C VAL A 116 19.39 5.96 -3.92
N ARG A 117 20.44 6.73 -4.13
CA ARG A 117 21.60 6.73 -3.24
C ARG A 117 21.24 7.10 -1.80
N ARG A 118 20.43 8.14 -1.60
CA ARG A 118 19.96 8.53 -0.27
C ARG A 118 19.12 7.44 0.40
N ALA A 119 18.26 6.77 -0.36
CA ALA A 119 17.45 5.67 0.18
C ALA A 119 18.32 4.49 0.63
N LEU A 120 19.33 4.13 -0.17
CA LEU A 120 20.30 3.08 0.18
C LEU A 120 21.09 3.44 1.44
N ASP A 121 21.57 4.67 1.53
CA ASP A 121 22.29 5.19 2.70
C ASP A 121 21.45 5.11 3.96
N MET A 122 20.19 5.53 3.88
CA MET A 122 19.23 5.50 4.99
C MET A 122 19.06 4.11 5.61
N VAL A 123 19.12 3.06 4.78
CA VAL A 123 18.96 1.66 5.23
C VAL A 123 20.29 0.90 5.30
N ARG A 124 21.44 1.58 5.05
CA ARG A 124 22.79 1.03 5.07
C ARG A 124 22.99 -0.14 4.12
N LEU A 125 22.47 -0.01 2.90
CA LEU A 125 22.56 -1.02 1.84
C LEU A 125 23.35 -0.54 0.61
N GLU A 126 24.17 0.48 0.69
CA GLU A 126 24.91 1.05 -0.44
C GLU A 126 25.80 0.00 -1.12
N ALA A 127 26.46 -0.85 -0.32
CA ALA A 127 27.32 -1.92 -0.83
C ALA A 127 26.55 -3.04 -1.56
N PHE A 128 25.21 -3.07 -1.42
CA PHE A 128 24.35 -4.10 -2.00
C PHE A 128 23.51 -3.61 -3.18
N ALA A 129 23.73 -2.37 -3.62
CA ALA A 129 22.92 -1.72 -4.67
C ALA A 129 22.82 -2.55 -5.96
N LYS A 130 23.86 -3.24 -6.34
CA LYS A 130 23.94 -4.07 -7.55
C LYS A 130 23.48 -5.51 -7.37
N ARG A 131 23.09 -5.91 -6.15
CA ARG A 131 22.59 -7.25 -5.88
C ARG A 131 21.11 -7.38 -6.23
N TYR A 132 20.68 -8.60 -6.53
CA TYR A 132 19.28 -8.96 -6.71
C TYR A 132 18.63 -9.30 -5.37
N PRO A 133 17.29 -9.19 -5.23
CA PRO A 133 16.58 -9.50 -3.98
C PRO A 133 16.93 -10.86 -3.38
N ALA A 134 17.09 -11.89 -4.21
CA ALA A 134 17.45 -13.23 -3.75
C ALA A 134 18.86 -13.33 -3.14
N GLN A 135 19.69 -12.32 -3.31
CA GLN A 135 21.07 -12.26 -2.79
C GLN A 135 21.19 -11.48 -1.48
N LEU A 136 20.06 -11.02 -0.94
CA LEU A 136 20.00 -10.34 0.35
C LEU A 136 19.70 -11.30 1.51
#